data_f7cac001f30783d9e3a0ed199e6899d0
#
_entry.id   f7cac001f30783d9e3a0ed199e6899d0
#
_cell.length_a   1.000
_cell.length_b   1.000
_cell.length_c   1.000
_cell.angle_alpha   90.00
_cell.angle_beta   90.00
_cell.angle_gamma   90.00
#
_symmetry.space_group_name_H-M   'P 1'
#
loop_
_entity.id
_entity.type
_entity.pdbx_description
1 polymer ?
#
loop_
_entity_poly.entity_id
_entity_poly.type
_entity_poly.pdbx_seq_one_letter_code
_entity_poly.pdbx_strand_id
1 'polypeptide(L)'
;MASTFRSLRNYNYRLWAGGAIVSNIGTWMQRTAQDWLVLTELTHHSATAVGIVMSLQFGPQMLLLPLTGHVADHFDRRKVLLATQAAMGLLALCLGLLTVTGHVQLWHVYGFALLLGCVTAFDAPARQTFVSDLVGESDLPNAVALNSTSFNAARMVGPAITGLLIASVGTGWVFLINALSFVPVLGALRMLRQDELHRRPTASQARGGLLDGFRYVWKRPDLKAALVMLFLIGAFGLNFPIFISTMSVGAFHAGAGQYGVLSSTMAIGSVTGTLMAARRARPRLAILLGAASVFGIGCALGAVMPNAVMFGVMLVAIGASAQTFTTSTNSLVQISTEPAMRGRVIAILLAIFLGTTPLGAPVVGWVADRFCPRWALGVGAASGFAAALVGLLYLVRHRNLRIHLRSGRPRYSIDAPQPVLHGTPPLQ
;
A
#
# COMPACT_ATOMS: atom_id res chain seq x y z
N MET A 1 -22.67 -18.75 -8.53
CA MET A 1 -22.28 -17.39 -8.99
C MET A 1 -23.07 -16.25 -8.31
N ALA A 2 -24.27 -16.50 -7.79
CA ALA A 2 -25.12 -15.45 -7.20
C ALA A 2 -24.62 -14.83 -5.87
N SER A 3 -23.68 -15.44 -5.16
CA SER A 3 -23.21 -14.94 -3.86
C SER A 3 -22.03 -13.96 -3.95
N THR A 4 -21.18 -14.07 -4.97
CA THR A 4 -19.94 -13.27 -5.08
C THR A 4 -20.20 -11.80 -5.38
N PHE A 5 -21.25 -11.46 -6.10
CA PHE A 5 -21.61 -10.10 -6.49
C PHE A 5 -22.90 -9.61 -5.83
N ARG A 6 -23.24 -10.14 -4.65
CA ARG A 6 -24.51 -9.86 -3.97
C ARG A 6 -24.71 -8.37 -3.69
N SER A 7 -23.67 -7.67 -3.25
CA SER A 7 -23.74 -6.24 -2.94
C SER A 7 -24.05 -5.35 -4.16
N LEU A 8 -23.75 -5.79 -5.40
CA LEU A 8 -24.07 -5.04 -6.61
C LEU A 8 -25.57 -5.02 -6.93
N ARG A 9 -26.40 -5.80 -6.22
CA ARG A 9 -27.86 -5.70 -6.33
C ARG A 9 -28.37 -4.41 -5.70
N ASN A 10 -27.67 -3.87 -4.71
CA ASN A 10 -27.99 -2.58 -4.12
C ASN A 10 -27.68 -1.47 -5.13
N TYR A 11 -28.66 -0.60 -5.42
CA TYR A 11 -28.52 0.49 -6.39
C TYR A 11 -27.40 1.45 -6.02
N ASN A 12 -27.38 1.92 -4.77
CA ASN A 12 -26.39 2.87 -4.29
C ASN A 12 -24.97 2.30 -4.36
N TYR A 13 -24.79 1.03 -3.94
CA TYR A 13 -23.48 0.39 -3.99
C TYR A 13 -23.00 0.15 -5.43
N ARG A 14 -23.87 -0.29 -6.33
CA ARG A 14 -23.53 -0.51 -7.74
C ARG A 14 -23.08 0.78 -8.42
N LEU A 15 -23.80 1.87 -8.16
CA LEU A 15 -23.49 3.18 -8.74
C LEU A 15 -22.14 3.69 -8.21
N TRP A 16 -21.92 3.60 -6.90
CA TRP A 16 -20.65 3.94 -6.27
C TRP A 16 -19.49 3.09 -6.78
N ALA A 17 -19.63 1.78 -6.79
CA ALA A 17 -18.58 0.86 -7.19
C ALA A 17 -18.14 1.09 -8.66
N GLY A 18 -19.10 1.35 -9.56
CA GLY A 18 -18.82 1.69 -10.94
C GLY A 18 -18.01 2.98 -11.10
N GLY A 19 -18.39 4.05 -10.39
CA GLY A 19 -17.63 5.30 -10.39
C GLY A 19 -16.26 5.16 -9.73
N ALA A 20 -16.21 4.45 -8.60
CA ALA A 20 -14.99 4.28 -7.83
C ALA A 20 -13.90 3.47 -8.57
N ILE A 21 -14.27 2.43 -9.35
CA ILE A 21 -13.27 1.66 -10.10
C ILE A 21 -12.60 2.53 -11.17
N VAL A 22 -13.36 3.37 -11.86
CA VAL A 22 -12.83 4.27 -12.89
C VAL A 22 -11.87 5.29 -12.27
N SER A 23 -12.28 5.97 -11.18
CA SER A 23 -11.42 6.95 -10.50
C SER A 23 -10.20 6.32 -9.84
N ASN A 24 -10.30 5.08 -9.34
CA ASN A 24 -9.16 4.36 -8.80
C ASN A 24 -8.12 4.04 -9.89
N ILE A 25 -8.56 3.55 -11.05
CA ILE A 25 -7.67 3.30 -12.20
C ILE A 25 -6.96 4.61 -12.58
N GLY A 26 -7.72 5.70 -12.76
CA GLY A 26 -7.17 7.02 -13.09
C GLY A 26 -6.16 7.51 -12.06
N THR A 27 -6.43 7.33 -10.76
CA THR A 27 -5.51 7.72 -9.68
C THR A 27 -4.19 6.96 -9.74
N TRP A 28 -4.22 5.65 -10.00
CA TRP A 28 -3.00 4.85 -10.18
C TRP A 28 -2.26 5.20 -11.47
N MET A 29 -3.00 5.54 -12.53
CA MET A 29 -2.43 6.06 -13.77
C MET A 29 -1.67 7.36 -13.50
N GLN A 30 -2.28 8.32 -12.79
CA GLN A 30 -1.65 9.60 -12.47
C GLN A 30 -0.36 9.41 -11.67
N ARG A 31 -0.35 8.57 -10.64
CA ARG A 31 0.86 8.32 -9.84
C ARG A 31 2.00 7.82 -10.71
N THR A 32 1.72 6.82 -11.54
CA THR A 32 2.72 6.24 -12.44
C THR A 32 3.23 7.26 -13.46
N ALA A 33 2.32 8.07 -14.04
CA ALA A 33 2.68 9.12 -14.99
C ALA A 33 3.49 10.25 -14.32
N GLN A 34 3.17 10.58 -13.07
CA GLN A 34 3.88 11.61 -12.32
C GLN A 34 5.32 11.19 -11.99
N ASP A 35 5.53 9.93 -11.60
CA ASP A 35 6.86 9.38 -11.36
C ASP A 35 7.69 9.37 -12.66
N TRP A 36 7.05 9.01 -13.79
CA TRP A 36 7.66 9.02 -15.10
C TRP A 36 8.02 10.44 -15.56
N LEU A 37 7.08 11.39 -15.46
CA LEU A 37 7.27 12.81 -15.82
C LEU A 37 8.49 13.40 -15.08
N VAL A 38 8.56 13.16 -13.76
CA VAL A 38 9.66 13.67 -12.95
C VAL A 38 10.97 13.05 -13.37
N LEU A 39 11.02 11.74 -13.54
CA LEU A 39 12.27 11.03 -13.84
C LEU A 39 12.81 11.37 -15.24
N THR A 40 11.93 11.44 -16.25
CA THR A 40 12.39 11.47 -17.65
C THR A 40 12.25 12.84 -18.33
N GLU A 41 11.27 13.64 -17.94
CA GLU A 41 10.97 14.89 -18.64
C GLU A 41 11.44 16.15 -17.85
N LEU A 42 11.38 16.11 -16.51
CA LEU A 42 11.67 17.28 -15.68
C LEU A 42 13.04 17.26 -15.02
N THR A 43 13.66 16.08 -14.92
CA THR A 43 14.99 15.92 -14.31
C THR A 43 15.87 15.05 -15.20
N HIS A 44 17.19 15.17 -15.05
CA HIS A 44 18.14 14.29 -15.75
C HIS A 44 18.20 12.90 -15.08
N HIS A 45 17.06 12.18 -15.06
CA HIS A 45 16.89 10.85 -14.45
C HIS A 45 17.10 10.84 -12.92
N SER A 46 16.73 11.91 -12.21
CA SER A 46 16.88 11.97 -10.74
C SER A 46 15.83 11.10 -10.02
N ALA A 47 16.28 9.99 -9.48
CA ALA A 47 15.49 9.12 -8.63
C ALA A 47 15.18 9.77 -7.26
N THR A 48 16.06 10.66 -6.79
CA THR A 48 15.84 11.47 -5.58
C THR A 48 14.60 12.35 -5.74
N ALA A 49 14.44 12.98 -6.91
CA ALA A 49 13.26 13.81 -7.19
C ALA A 49 11.96 12.98 -7.14
N VAL A 50 11.96 11.77 -7.68
CA VAL A 50 10.83 10.82 -7.56
C VAL A 50 10.59 10.47 -6.09
N GLY A 51 11.63 10.21 -5.32
CA GLY A 51 11.55 9.93 -3.88
C GLY A 51 10.92 11.08 -3.09
N ILE A 52 11.24 12.34 -3.43
CA ILE A 52 10.64 13.54 -2.83
C ILE A 52 9.14 13.62 -3.20
N VAL A 53 8.77 13.37 -4.46
CA VAL A 53 7.34 13.31 -4.87
C VAL A 53 6.59 12.29 -4.02
N MET A 54 7.13 11.08 -3.87
CA MET A 54 6.51 10.04 -3.01
C MET A 54 6.38 10.51 -1.56
N SER A 55 7.39 11.18 -1.03
CA SER A 55 7.34 11.73 0.33
C SER A 55 6.25 12.78 0.50
N LEU A 56 6.08 13.66 -0.49
CA LEU A 56 5.05 14.68 -0.48
C LEU A 56 3.64 14.10 -0.68
N GLN A 57 3.50 12.99 -1.40
CA GLN A 57 2.22 12.30 -1.56
C GLN A 57 1.78 11.51 -0.31
N PHE A 58 2.71 10.88 0.39
CA PHE A 58 2.39 10.00 1.51
C PHE A 58 2.59 10.65 2.88
N GLY A 59 3.50 11.65 2.99
CA GLY A 59 3.78 12.35 4.24
C GLY A 59 2.55 13.00 4.88
N PRO A 60 1.73 13.76 4.14
CA PRO A 60 0.52 14.36 4.69
C PRO A 60 -0.47 13.33 5.26
N GLN A 61 -0.55 12.12 4.69
CA GLN A 61 -1.44 11.08 5.20
C GLN A 61 -1.08 10.66 6.63
N MET A 62 0.21 10.63 6.95
CA MET A 62 0.67 10.35 8.32
C MET A 62 0.45 11.55 9.24
N LEU A 63 0.84 12.75 8.80
CA LEU A 63 0.78 13.97 9.63
C LEU A 63 -0.67 14.39 9.95
N LEU A 64 -1.57 14.21 8.99
CA LEU A 64 -2.98 14.59 9.14
C LEU A 64 -3.85 13.48 9.75
N LEU A 65 -3.28 12.31 10.07
CA LEU A 65 -4.03 11.18 10.62
C LEU A 65 -4.96 11.53 11.80
N PRO A 66 -4.55 12.36 12.78
CA PRO A 66 -5.45 12.78 13.87
C PRO A 66 -6.64 13.60 13.40
N LEU A 67 -6.42 14.46 12.40
CA LEU A 67 -7.46 15.35 11.84
C LEU A 67 -8.44 14.57 10.97
N THR A 68 -7.96 13.56 10.25
CA THR A 68 -8.82 12.76 9.34
C THR A 68 -9.86 11.95 10.10
N GLY A 69 -9.50 11.44 11.29
CA GLY A 69 -10.44 10.78 12.20
C GLY A 69 -11.54 11.74 12.64
N HIS A 70 -11.16 12.94 13.09
CA HIS A 70 -12.13 13.96 13.51
C HIS A 70 -13.10 14.35 12.39
N VAL A 71 -12.59 14.55 11.17
CA VAL A 71 -13.42 14.88 10.00
C VAL A 71 -14.37 13.73 9.65
N ALA A 72 -13.89 12.49 9.65
CA ALA A 72 -14.71 11.32 9.34
C ALA A 72 -15.85 11.09 10.37
N ASP A 73 -15.66 11.56 11.61
CA ASP A 73 -16.60 11.41 12.69
C ASP A 73 -17.67 12.51 12.72
N HIS A 74 -17.34 13.75 12.33
CA HIS A 74 -18.20 14.91 12.48
C HIS A 74 -18.86 15.40 11.19
N PHE A 75 -18.30 15.07 10.03
CA PHE A 75 -18.81 15.53 8.75
C PHE A 75 -19.54 14.43 7.98
N ASP A 76 -20.51 14.84 7.16
CA ASP A 76 -21.21 13.95 6.24
C ASP A 76 -20.20 13.34 5.24
N ARG A 77 -20.02 12.02 5.31
CA ARG A 77 -19.04 11.27 4.51
C ARG A 77 -19.20 11.48 3.01
N ARG A 78 -20.46 11.59 2.53
CA ARG A 78 -20.76 11.88 1.12
C ARG A 78 -20.26 13.27 0.71
N LYS A 79 -20.45 14.28 1.57
CA LYS A 79 -19.96 15.64 1.30
C LYS A 79 -18.43 15.69 1.30
N VAL A 80 -17.79 15.01 2.25
CA VAL A 80 -16.32 14.87 2.29
C VAL A 80 -15.82 14.22 1.00
N LEU A 81 -16.43 13.12 0.56
CA LEU A 81 -16.05 12.45 -0.68
C LEU A 81 -16.29 13.32 -1.92
N LEU A 82 -17.40 14.06 -1.99
CA LEU A 82 -17.63 15.00 -3.10
C LEU A 82 -16.53 16.06 -3.16
N ALA A 83 -16.15 16.63 -2.02
CA ALA A 83 -15.10 17.66 -1.96
C ALA A 83 -13.72 17.08 -2.33
N THR A 84 -13.35 15.92 -1.75
CA THR A 84 -12.04 15.30 -2.01
C THR A 84 -11.90 14.81 -3.45
N GLN A 85 -12.94 14.16 -4.02
CA GLN A 85 -12.93 13.69 -5.40
C GLN A 85 -12.91 14.87 -6.40
N ALA A 86 -13.64 15.94 -6.13
CA ALA A 86 -13.58 17.15 -6.95
C ALA A 86 -12.20 17.83 -6.88
N ALA A 87 -11.61 17.92 -5.68
CA ALA A 87 -10.27 18.46 -5.51
C ALA A 87 -9.22 17.61 -6.24
N MET A 88 -9.28 16.27 -6.13
CA MET A 88 -8.36 15.38 -6.86
C MET A 88 -8.52 15.54 -8.38
N GLY A 89 -9.75 15.63 -8.88
CA GLY A 89 -10.02 15.87 -10.29
C GLY A 89 -9.47 17.21 -10.78
N LEU A 90 -9.62 18.28 -9.98
CA LEU A 90 -9.09 19.61 -10.29
C LEU A 90 -7.55 19.61 -10.30
N LEU A 91 -6.91 18.98 -9.31
CA LEU A 91 -5.45 18.86 -9.27
C LEU A 91 -4.92 18.10 -10.50
N ALA A 92 -5.60 17.00 -10.89
CA ALA A 92 -5.26 16.26 -12.09
C ALA A 92 -5.43 17.12 -13.38
N LEU A 93 -6.50 17.89 -13.47
CA LEU A 93 -6.77 18.80 -14.60
C LEU A 93 -5.68 19.88 -14.68
N CYS A 94 -5.37 20.54 -13.58
CA CYS A 94 -4.36 21.59 -13.55
C CYS A 94 -2.97 21.05 -13.93
N LEU A 95 -2.55 19.92 -13.35
CA LEU A 95 -1.29 19.29 -13.70
C LEU A 95 -1.26 18.85 -15.17
N GLY A 96 -2.35 18.30 -15.67
CA GLY A 96 -2.49 17.89 -17.07
C GLY A 96 -2.37 19.06 -18.06
N LEU A 97 -3.06 20.17 -17.79
CA LEU A 97 -2.97 21.38 -18.59
C LEU A 97 -1.56 21.95 -18.60
N LEU A 98 -0.91 22.08 -17.44
CA LEU A 98 0.47 22.55 -17.34
C LEU A 98 1.44 21.65 -18.12
N THR A 99 1.21 20.33 -18.09
CA THR A 99 2.07 19.38 -18.80
C THR A 99 1.86 19.45 -20.32
N VAL A 100 0.60 19.47 -20.79
CA VAL A 100 0.28 19.54 -22.24
C VAL A 100 0.74 20.87 -22.85
N THR A 101 0.65 21.97 -22.09
CA THR A 101 1.11 23.30 -22.57
C THR A 101 2.63 23.48 -22.45
N GLY A 102 3.36 22.52 -21.92
CA GLY A 102 4.82 22.59 -21.79
C GLY A 102 5.32 23.54 -20.68
N HIS A 103 4.43 24.04 -19.82
CA HIS A 103 4.79 24.95 -18.72
C HIS A 103 5.05 24.26 -17.40
N VAL A 104 4.96 22.92 -17.36
CA VAL A 104 5.20 22.15 -16.13
C VAL A 104 6.66 22.24 -15.71
N GLN A 105 6.88 22.48 -14.42
CA GLN A 105 8.19 22.49 -13.78
C GLN A 105 8.19 21.58 -12.54
N LEU A 106 9.36 21.16 -12.09
CA LEU A 106 9.49 20.22 -10.97
C LEU A 106 8.78 20.69 -9.71
N TRP A 107 8.86 21.97 -9.37
CA TRP A 107 8.21 22.53 -8.19
C TRP A 107 6.66 22.51 -8.29
N HIS A 108 6.09 22.61 -9.51
CA HIS A 108 4.66 22.39 -9.69
C HIS A 108 4.28 20.96 -9.30
N VAL A 109 5.07 19.98 -9.76
CA VAL A 109 4.80 18.56 -9.44
C VAL A 109 4.91 18.31 -7.93
N TYR A 110 5.88 18.92 -7.26
CA TYR A 110 6.00 18.84 -5.79
C TYR A 110 4.77 19.46 -5.09
N GLY A 111 4.32 20.62 -5.53
CA GLY A 111 3.12 21.28 -4.99
C GLY A 111 1.86 20.43 -5.19
N PHE A 112 1.65 19.90 -6.40
CA PHE A 112 0.51 19.01 -6.69
C PHE A 112 0.60 17.69 -5.92
N ALA A 113 1.80 17.13 -5.74
CA ALA A 113 2.01 15.92 -4.94
C ALA A 113 1.62 16.14 -3.47
N LEU A 114 2.05 17.26 -2.88
CA LEU A 114 1.70 17.63 -1.51
C LEU A 114 0.18 17.84 -1.35
N LEU A 115 -0.44 18.62 -2.24
CA LEU A 115 -1.89 18.86 -2.22
C LEU A 115 -2.68 17.57 -2.41
N LEU A 116 -2.26 16.71 -3.33
CA LEU A 116 -2.86 15.38 -3.52
C LEU A 116 -2.73 14.52 -2.26
N GLY A 117 -1.56 14.57 -1.61
CA GLY A 117 -1.32 13.89 -0.33
C GLY A 117 -2.27 14.37 0.77
N CYS A 118 -2.47 15.68 0.89
CA CYS A 118 -3.43 16.26 1.84
C CYS A 118 -4.87 15.81 1.54
N VAL A 119 -5.30 15.89 0.29
CA VAL A 119 -6.67 15.50 -0.10
C VAL A 119 -6.90 14.00 0.11
N THR A 120 -5.95 13.15 -0.26
CA THR A 120 -6.07 11.70 -0.08
C THR A 120 -6.06 11.27 1.38
N ALA A 121 -5.44 12.05 2.27
CA ALA A 121 -5.49 11.81 3.71
C ALA A 121 -6.93 11.81 4.24
N PHE A 122 -7.80 12.67 3.72
CA PHE A 122 -9.23 12.70 4.09
C PHE A 122 -10.08 11.74 3.26
N ASP A 123 -9.76 11.56 1.99
CA ASP A 123 -10.51 10.69 1.07
C ASP A 123 -10.48 9.21 1.51
N ALA A 124 -9.31 8.68 1.87
CA ALA A 124 -9.13 7.26 2.14
C ALA A 124 -10.01 6.75 3.31
N PRO A 125 -10.02 7.36 4.51
CA PRO A 125 -10.88 6.92 5.61
C PRO A 125 -12.36 7.16 5.33
N ALA A 126 -12.72 8.30 4.68
CA ALA A 126 -14.09 8.56 4.29
C ALA A 126 -14.62 7.51 3.32
N ARG A 127 -13.83 7.12 2.33
CA ARG A 127 -14.16 6.08 1.35
C ARG A 127 -14.36 4.71 2.00
N GLN A 128 -13.48 4.31 2.92
CA GLN A 128 -13.59 3.03 3.61
C GLN A 128 -14.85 2.94 4.47
N THR A 129 -15.16 4.00 5.20
CA THR A 129 -16.36 4.04 6.06
C THR A 129 -17.65 4.20 5.27
N PHE A 130 -17.61 4.91 4.13
CA PHE A 130 -18.79 5.11 3.28
C PHE A 130 -19.35 3.82 2.68
N VAL A 131 -18.50 2.81 2.43
CA VAL A 131 -18.98 1.49 1.98
C VAL A 131 -20.01 0.89 2.94
N SER A 132 -19.86 1.11 4.25
CA SER A 132 -20.81 0.63 5.25
C SER A 132 -22.15 1.38 5.24
N ASP A 133 -22.17 2.61 4.71
CA ASP A 133 -23.41 3.39 4.59
C ASP A 133 -24.22 3.00 3.35
N LEU A 134 -23.57 2.34 2.36
CA LEU A 134 -24.19 1.97 1.08
C LEU A 134 -24.92 0.63 1.11
N VAL A 135 -24.62 -0.24 2.08
CA VAL A 135 -25.20 -1.59 2.17
C VAL A 135 -25.61 -1.95 3.59
N GLY A 136 -26.59 -2.83 3.72
CA GLY A 136 -26.97 -3.42 5.01
C GLY A 136 -25.88 -4.33 5.61
N GLU A 137 -26.06 -4.71 6.88
CA GLU A 137 -25.05 -5.52 7.61
C GLU A 137 -24.75 -6.85 6.94
N SER A 138 -25.77 -7.51 6.38
CA SER A 138 -25.62 -8.80 5.71
C SER A 138 -24.71 -8.74 4.50
N ASP A 139 -24.67 -7.62 3.78
CA ASP A 139 -23.92 -7.44 2.54
C ASP A 139 -22.56 -6.74 2.73
N LEU A 140 -22.31 -6.19 3.93
CA LEU A 140 -21.10 -5.44 4.24
C LEU A 140 -19.78 -6.23 3.97
N PRO A 141 -19.64 -7.49 4.39
CA PRO A 141 -18.43 -8.24 4.10
C PRO A 141 -18.16 -8.39 2.60
N ASN A 142 -19.23 -8.61 1.81
CA ASN A 142 -19.15 -8.72 0.36
C ASN A 142 -18.78 -7.38 -0.30
N ALA A 143 -19.39 -6.27 0.13
CA ALA A 143 -19.09 -4.93 -0.35
C ALA A 143 -17.63 -4.53 -0.08
N VAL A 144 -17.13 -4.78 1.13
CA VAL A 144 -15.74 -4.52 1.50
C VAL A 144 -14.77 -5.35 0.67
N ALA A 145 -15.08 -6.63 0.43
CA ALA A 145 -14.26 -7.51 -0.40
C ALA A 145 -14.21 -7.02 -1.86
N LEU A 146 -15.35 -6.64 -2.44
CA LEU A 146 -15.43 -6.09 -3.80
C LEU A 146 -14.69 -4.75 -3.94
N ASN A 147 -14.84 -3.86 -2.95
CA ASN A 147 -14.12 -2.58 -2.94
C ASN A 147 -12.60 -2.78 -2.87
N SER A 148 -12.12 -3.70 -2.04
CA SER A 148 -10.71 -4.04 -1.94
C SER A 148 -10.18 -4.68 -3.23
N THR A 149 -10.97 -5.55 -3.85
CA THR A 149 -10.64 -6.18 -5.15
C THR A 149 -10.54 -5.12 -6.24
N SER A 150 -11.50 -4.20 -6.32
CA SER A 150 -11.51 -3.07 -7.26
C SER A 150 -10.26 -2.20 -7.11
N PHE A 151 -9.90 -1.85 -5.87
CA PHE A 151 -8.71 -1.05 -5.61
C PHE A 151 -7.41 -1.75 -6.03
N ASN A 152 -7.28 -3.06 -5.74
CA ASN A 152 -6.10 -3.84 -6.15
C ASN A 152 -6.05 -4.06 -7.66
N ALA A 153 -7.19 -4.28 -8.32
CA ALA A 153 -7.27 -4.36 -9.77
C ALA A 153 -6.85 -3.04 -10.44
N ALA A 154 -7.30 -1.91 -9.91
CA ALA A 154 -6.89 -0.59 -10.39
C ALA A 154 -5.38 -0.37 -10.24
N ARG A 155 -4.79 -0.79 -9.12
CA ARG A 155 -3.35 -0.72 -8.88
C ARG A 155 -2.54 -1.57 -9.87
N MET A 156 -3.11 -2.67 -10.33
CA MET A 156 -2.47 -3.56 -11.32
C MET A 156 -2.62 -3.01 -12.75
N VAL A 157 -3.81 -2.57 -13.11
CA VAL A 157 -4.15 -2.16 -14.47
C VAL A 157 -3.68 -0.74 -14.78
N GLY A 158 -3.71 0.16 -13.78
CA GLY A 158 -3.33 1.57 -13.94
C GLY A 158 -1.97 1.78 -14.58
N PRO A 159 -0.87 1.23 -14.03
CA PRO A 159 0.47 1.39 -14.61
C PRO A 159 0.59 0.84 -16.04
N ALA A 160 -0.08 -0.28 -16.37
CA ALA A 160 -0.07 -0.83 -17.73
C ALA A 160 -0.70 0.14 -18.74
N ILE A 161 -1.89 0.65 -18.41
CA ILE A 161 -2.57 1.65 -19.24
C ILE A 161 -1.71 2.91 -19.35
N THR A 162 -1.10 3.34 -18.24
CA THR A 162 -0.22 4.52 -18.23
C THR A 162 0.94 4.38 -19.21
N GLY A 163 1.64 3.24 -19.18
CA GLY A 163 2.77 3.01 -20.07
C GLY A 163 2.38 3.09 -21.56
N LEU A 164 1.22 2.52 -21.92
CA LEU A 164 0.69 2.58 -23.26
C LEU A 164 0.27 4.01 -23.66
N LEU A 165 -0.41 4.72 -22.76
CA LEU A 165 -0.86 6.10 -23.04
C LEU A 165 0.30 7.08 -23.13
N ILE A 166 1.31 6.98 -22.27
CA ILE A 166 2.49 7.84 -22.36
C ILE A 166 3.19 7.62 -23.70
N ALA A 167 3.33 6.36 -24.13
CA ALA A 167 3.98 6.03 -25.38
C ALA A 167 3.20 6.52 -26.62
N SER A 168 1.87 6.65 -26.53
CA SER A 168 1.00 7.02 -27.67
C SER A 168 0.64 8.50 -27.72
N VAL A 169 0.32 9.11 -26.56
CA VAL A 169 -0.21 10.50 -26.50
C VAL A 169 0.57 11.41 -25.55
N GLY A 170 1.53 10.87 -24.80
CA GLY A 170 2.34 11.62 -23.86
C GLY A 170 1.76 11.74 -22.45
N THR A 171 2.61 12.18 -21.52
CA THR A 171 2.34 12.16 -20.07
C THR A 171 1.19 13.09 -19.67
N GLY A 172 1.09 14.26 -20.30
CA GLY A 172 0.08 15.26 -19.97
C GLY A 172 -1.36 14.77 -20.21
N TRP A 173 -1.57 13.98 -21.27
CA TRP A 173 -2.89 13.41 -21.57
C TRP A 173 -3.33 12.38 -20.53
N VAL A 174 -2.40 11.66 -19.91
CA VAL A 174 -2.73 10.74 -18.82
C VAL A 174 -3.37 11.48 -17.64
N PHE A 175 -2.86 12.67 -17.30
CA PHE A 175 -3.45 13.49 -16.23
C PHE A 175 -4.83 14.01 -16.61
N LEU A 176 -5.04 14.43 -17.87
CA LEU A 176 -6.35 14.89 -18.35
C LEU A 176 -7.39 13.75 -18.36
N ILE A 177 -6.99 12.55 -18.79
CA ILE A 177 -7.84 11.36 -18.75
C ILE A 177 -8.19 11.02 -17.28
N ASN A 178 -7.22 11.13 -16.38
CA ASN A 178 -7.52 10.95 -14.95
C ASN A 178 -8.49 12.02 -14.43
N ALA A 179 -8.35 13.28 -14.81
CA ALA A 179 -9.30 14.32 -14.43
C ALA A 179 -10.74 13.95 -14.85
N LEU A 180 -10.90 13.43 -16.07
CA LEU A 180 -12.19 12.95 -16.57
C LEU A 180 -12.68 11.71 -15.79
N SER A 181 -11.78 10.87 -15.27
CA SER A 181 -12.16 9.67 -14.52
C SER A 181 -12.87 9.97 -13.18
N PHE A 182 -12.78 11.22 -12.69
CA PHE A 182 -13.53 11.66 -11.52
C PHE A 182 -14.98 12.03 -11.81
N VAL A 183 -15.34 12.30 -13.06
CA VAL A 183 -16.73 12.65 -13.43
C VAL A 183 -17.72 11.54 -13.08
N PRO A 184 -17.49 10.25 -13.43
CA PRO A 184 -18.39 9.17 -13.04
C PRO A 184 -18.59 9.03 -11.54
N VAL A 185 -17.54 9.15 -10.72
CA VAL A 185 -17.67 9.01 -9.26
C VAL A 185 -18.38 10.21 -8.63
N LEU A 186 -18.14 11.42 -9.13
CA LEU A 186 -18.87 12.62 -8.69
C LEU A 186 -20.34 12.55 -9.10
N GLY A 187 -20.64 12.07 -10.32
CA GLY A 187 -21.99 11.79 -10.78
C GLY A 187 -22.69 10.75 -9.91
N ALA A 188 -22.00 9.63 -9.63
CA ALA A 188 -22.49 8.59 -8.75
C ALA A 188 -22.84 9.14 -7.37
N LEU A 189 -21.93 9.89 -6.73
CA LEU A 189 -22.18 10.48 -5.41
C LEU A 189 -23.37 11.45 -5.38
N ARG A 190 -23.64 12.16 -6.49
CA ARG A 190 -24.80 13.05 -6.62
C ARG A 190 -26.12 12.30 -6.81
N MET A 191 -26.09 11.18 -7.54
CA MET A 191 -27.26 10.37 -7.89
C MET A 191 -27.67 9.34 -6.83
N LEU A 192 -26.92 9.23 -5.73
CA LEU A 192 -27.25 8.32 -4.63
C LEU A 192 -28.62 8.68 -4.00
N ARG A 193 -29.42 7.66 -3.75
CA ARG A 193 -30.67 7.77 -3.01
C ARG A 193 -30.36 7.88 -1.52
N GLN A 194 -30.49 9.09 -0.98
CA GLN A 194 -30.09 9.41 0.39
C GLN A 194 -30.93 8.69 1.44
N ASP A 195 -32.20 8.44 1.14
CA ASP A 195 -33.16 7.77 2.01
C ASP A 195 -32.84 6.28 2.21
N GLU A 196 -32.06 5.69 1.28
CA GLU A 196 -31.60 4.30 1.35
C GLU A 196 -30.23 4.15 2.02
N LEU A 197 -29.61 5.25 2.51
CA LEU A 197 -28.30 5.19 3.17
C LEU A 197 -28.43 4.70 4.62
N HIS A 198 -27.66 3.69 4.96
CA HIS A 198 -27.59 3.11 6.31
C HIS A 198 -26.62 3.91 7.20
N ARG A 199 -27.03 5.11 7.64
CA ARG A 199 -26.19 5.94 8.51
C ARG A 199 -25.98 5.24 9.86
N ARG A 200 -24.75 4.83 10.14
CA ARG A 200 -24.39 4.27 11.44
C ARG A 200 -23.84 5.36 12.35
N PRO A 201 -24.25 5.40 13.62
CA PRO A 201 -23.57 6.22 14.61
C PRO A 201 -22.09 5.80 14.65
N THR A 202 -21.21 6.76 14.61
CA THR A 202 -19.78 6.50 14.75
C THR A 202 -19.55 5.90 16.13
N ALA A 203 -18.97 4.70 16.18
CA ALA A 203 -18.62 4.09 17.46
C ALA A 203 -17.63 5.03 18.16
N SER A 204 -17.98 5.47 19.37
CA SER A 204 -17.11 6.29 20.21
C SER A 204 -15.72 5.66 20.26
N GLN A 205 -14.72 6.37 19.78
CA GLN A 205 -13.34 5.92 19.87
C GLN A 205 -13.01 5.62 21.33
N ALA A 206 -12.51 4.42 21.60
CA ALA A 206 -12.11 4.00 22.92
C ALA A 206 -11.15 5.06 23.51
N ARG A 207 -11.57 5.70 24.60
CA ARG A 207 -10.77 6.68 25.36
C ARG A 207 -9.47 6.04 25.81
N GLY A 208 -8.34 6.39 25.20
CA GLY A 208 -7.01 5.91 25.60
C GLY A 208 -5.94 6.35 24.60
N GLY A 209 -4.82 6.89 25.10
CA GLY A 209 -3.76 7.49 24.29
C GLY A 209 -2.99 6.46 23.43
N LEU A 210 -2.45 6.91 22.31
CA LEU A 210 -1.48 6.17 21.47
C LEU A 210 -0.26 5.68 22.28
N LEU A 211 0.11 6.41 23.32
CA LEU A 211 1.20 6.07 24.23
C LEU A 211 0.97 4.72 24.93
N ASP A 212 -0.28 4.39 25.30
CA ASP A 212 -0.59 3.09 25.89
C ASP A 212 -0.41 1.95 24.88
N GLY A 213 -0.73 2.22 23.61
CA GLY A 213 -0.45 1.30 22.50
C GLY A 213 1.05 1.04 22.34
N PHE A 214 1.87 2.09 22.36
CA PHE A 214 3.33 1.95 22.31
C PHE A 214 3.89 1.19 23.51
N ARG A 215 3.41 1.50 24.72
CA ARG A 215 3.83 0.80 25.93
C ARG A 215 3.45 -0.69 25.88
N TYR A 216 2.26 -1.01 25.36
CA TYR A 216 1.81 -2.38 25.16
C TYR A 216 2.70 -3.13 24.15
N VAL A 217 2.96 -2.55 22.97
CA VAL A 217 3.83 -3.13 21.95
C VAL A 217 5.25 -3.34 22.49
N TRP A 218 5.77 -2.38 23.28
CA TRP A 218 7.12 -2.49 23.82
C TRP A 218 7.31 -3.67 24.77
N LYS A 219 6.25 -4.04 25.51
CA LYS A 219 6.22 -5.21 26.41
C LYS A 219 6.01 -6.54 25.67
N ARG A 220 5.63 -6.51 24.40
CA ARG A 220 5.33 -7.69 23.59
C ARG A 220 6.40 -7.91 22.52
N PRO A 221 7.37 -8.83 22.77
CA PRO A 221 8.50 -9.06 21.84
C PRO A 221 8.06 -9.51 20.44
N ASP A 222 6.96 -10.26 20.32
CA ASP A 222 6.36 -10.72 19.07
C ASP A 222 5.84 -9.56 18.20
N LEU A 223 5.08 -8.65 18.81
CA LEU A 223 4.56 -7.47 18.13
C LEU A 223 5.68 -6.50 17.75
N LYS A 224 6.63 -6.30 18.68
CA LYS A 224 7.81 -5.46 18.45
C LYS A 224 8.62 -5.96 17.25
N ALA A 225 8.93 -7.26 17.18
CA ALA A 225 9.66 -7.84 16.07
C ALA A 225 8.91 -7.64 14.75
N ALA A 226 7.60 -7.93 14.71
CA ALA A 226 6.78 -7.76 13.50
C ALA A 226 6.74 -6.30 13.01
N LEU A 227 6.60 -5.33 13.93
CA LEU A 227 6.54 -3.90 13.58
C LEU A 227 7.90 -3.34 13.16
N VAL A 228 9.01 -3.80 13.77
CA VAL A 228 10.37 -3.42 13.33
C VAL A 228 10.66 -4.00 11.94
N MET A 229 10.30 -5.26 11.67
CA MET A 229 10.40 -5.83 10.33
C MET A 229 9.58 -5.04 9.31
N LEU A 230 8.37 -4.62 9.67
CA LEU A 230 7.51 -3.80 8.83
C LEU A 230 8.14 -2.42 8.56
N PHE A 231 8.73 -1.79 9.58
CA PHE A 231 9.42 -0.51 9.42
C PHE A 231 10.57 -0.62 8.43
N LEU A 232 11.43 -1.63 8.56
CA LEU A 232 12.60 -1.82 7.70
C LEU A 232 12.20 -2.05 6.23
N ILE A 233 11.28 -2.98 5.99
CA ILE A 233 10.80 -3.27 4.63
C ILE A 233 9.96 -2.12 4.10
N GLY A 234 9.12 -1.50 4.92
CA GLY A 234 8.28 -0.36 4.54
C GLY A 234 9.10 0.85 4.11
N ALA A 235 10.12 1.22 4.89
CA ALA A 235 10.95 2.38 4.60
C ALA A 235 11.83 2.15 3.34
N PHE A 236 12.48 1.02 3.24
CA PHE A 236 13.55 0.83 2.25
C PHE A 236 13.22 -0.21 1.17
N GLY A 237 12.25 -1.09 1.42
CA GLY A 237 11.90 -2.19 0.50
C GLY A 237 10.67 -1.91 -0.36
N LEU A 238 9.66 -1.17 0.12
CA LEU A 238 8.41 -0.97 -0.62
C LEU A 238 8.44 0.24 -1.58
N ASN A 239 9.62 0.71 -1.98
CA ASN A 239 9.81 1.84 -2.90
C ASN A 239 9.80 1.39 -4.38
N PHE A 240 8.83 0.56 -4.75
CA PHE A 240 8.74 -0.04 -6.09
C PHE A 240 8.70 0.96 -7.25
N PRO A 241 8.01 2.12 -7.16
CA PRO A 241 8.08 3.10 -8.24
C PRO A 241 9.51 3.51 -8.57
N ILE A 242 10.36 3.75 -7.55
CA ILE A 242 11.78 4.07 -7.76
C ILE A 242 12.53 2.88 -8.35
N PHE A 243 12.36 1.67 -7.79
CA PHE A 243 13.05 0.47 -8.29
C PHE A 243 12.76 0.19 -9.76
N ILE A 244 11.47 0.23 -10.13
CA ILE A 244 11.06 -0.12 -11.49
C ILE A 244 11.42 0.98 -12.47
N SER A 245 11.19 2.25 -12.14
CA SER A 245 11.47 3.37 -13.04
C SER A 245 12.96 3.54 -13.30
N THR A 246 13.79 3.49 -12.23
CA THR A 246 15.23 3.63 -12.36
C THR A 246 15.89 2.47 -13.12
N MET A 247 15.43 1.24 -12.87
CA MET A 247 15.91 0.07 -13.64
C MET A 247 15.45 0.14 -15.10
N SER A 248 14.20 0.55 -15.36
CA SER A 248 13.69 0.68 -16.72
C SER A 248 14.51 1.70 -17.52
N VAL A 249 14.66 2.91 -17.01
CA VAL A 249 15.32 4.01 -17.71
C VAL A 249 16.83 3.91 -17.62
N GLY A 250 17.37 3.74 -16.42
CA GLY A 250 18.81 3.85 -16.17
C GLY A 250 19.60 2.57 -16.44
N ALA A 251 19.00 1.37 -16.27
CA ALA A 251 19.71 0.10 -16.49
C ALA A 251 19.37 -0.56 -17.83
N PHE A 252 18.10 -0.47 -18.27
CA PHE A 252 17.64 -1.14 -19.49
C PHE A 252 17.41 -0.17 -20.66
N HIS A 253 17.53 1.15 -20.45
CA HIS A 253 17.28 2.20 -21.44
C HIS A 253 15.92 2.05 -22.12
N ALA A 254 14.89 1.71 -21.32
CA ALA A 254 13.56 1.35 -21.78
C ALA A 254 12.60 2.53 -21.73
N GLY A 255 11.67 2.56 -22.69
CA GLY A 255 10.61 3.56 -22.74
C GLY A 255 9.45 3.29 -21.76
N ALA A 256 8.48 4.21 -21.74
CA ALA A 256 7.31 4.19 -20.87
C ALA A 256 6.48 2.90 -20.96
N GLY A 257 6.33 2.34 -22.17
CA GLY A 257 5.60 1.08 -22.36
C GLY A 257 6.20 -0.07 -21.55
N GLN A 258 7.52 -0.20 -21.54
CA GLN A 258 8.20 -1.26 -20.78
C GLN A 258 8.12 -1.01 -19.26
N TYR A 259 8.20 0.23 -18.81
CA TYR A 259 7.95 0.61 -17.41
C TYR A 259 6.55 0.17 -16.95
N GLY A 260 5.53 0.42 -17.78
CA GLY A 260 4.16 -0.01 -17.51
C GLY A 260 4.02 -1.53 -17.41
N VAL A 261 4.66 -2.28 -18.33
CA VAL A 261 4.67 -3.77 -18.31
C VAL A 261 5.36 -4.27 -17.05
N LEU A 262 6.53 -3.76 -16.68
CA LEU A 262 7.26 -4.15 -15.47
C LEU A 262 6.45 -3.88 -14.20
N SER A 263 5.79 -2.72 -14.11
CA SER A 263 4.92 -2.38 -13.00
C SER A 263 3.73 -3.34 -12.88
N SER A 264 3.19 -3.78 -14.01
CA SER A 264 2.08 -4.74 -14.07
C SER A 264 2.52 -6.15 -13.69
N THR A 265 3.72 -6.59 -14.11
CA THR A 265 4.26 -7.91 -13.69
C THR A 265 4.46 -7.98 -12.19
N MET A 266 4.95 -6.90 -11.57
CA MET A 266 5.04 -6.81 -10.11
C MET A 266 3.66 -6.89 -9.44
N ALA A 267 2.64 -6.22 -10.02
CA ALA A 267 1.29 -6.25 -9.48
C ALA A 267 0.66 -7.64 -9.56
N ILE A 268 0.92 -8.42 -10.62
CA ILE A 268 0.54 -9.84 -10.72
C ILE A 268 1.13 -10.63 -9.55
N GLY A 269 2.42 -10.44 -9.27
CA GLY A 269 3.08 -11.03 -8.11
C GLY A 269 2.39 -10.66 -6.80
N SER A 270 2.05 -9.38 -6.62
CA SER A 270 1.38 -8.87 -5.42
C SER A 270 0.00 -9.53 -5.20
N VAL A 271 -0.80 -9.69 -6.26
CA VAL A 271 -2.10 -10.39 -6.18
C VAL A 271 -1.89 -11.85 -5.79
N THR A 272 -0.93 -12.52 -6.42
CA THR A 272 -0.58 -13.92 -6.09
C THR A 272 -0.17 -14.05 -4.62
N GLY A 273 0.67 -13.14 -4.11
CA GLY A 273 1.09 -13.11 -2.71
C GLY A 273 -0.07 -12.90 -1.73
N THR A 274 -1.03 -12.02 -2.08
CA THR A 274 -2.25 -11.81 -1.28
C THR A 274 -3.08 -13.10 -1.18
N LEU A 275 -3.29 -13.78 -2.32
CA LEU A 275 -4.05 -15.03 -2.37
C LEU A 275 -3.35 -16.15 -1.58
N MET A 276 -2.02 -16.24 -1.67
CA MET A 276 -1.22 -17.18 -0.87
C MET A 276 -1.34 -16.90 0.63
N ALA A 277 -1.32 -15.62 1.03
CA ALA A 277 -1.48 -15.24 2.43
C ALA A 277 -2.89 -15.54 2.95
N ALA A 278 -3.93 -15.28 2.14
CA ALA A 278 -5.33 -15.52 2.49
C ALA A 278 -5.67 -17.00 2.73
N ARG A 279 -4.99 -17.93 2.04
CA ARG A 279 -5.17 -19.38 2.23
C ARG A 279 -4.64 -19.90 3.57
N ARG A 280 -3.90 -19.07 4.33
CA ARG A 280 -3.26 -19.48 5.59
C ARG A 280 -4.14 -19.11 6.78
N ALA A 281 -4.67 -20.09 7.47
CA ALA A 281 -5.60 -19.90 8.61
C ALA A 281 -4.96 -19.15 9.80
N ARG A 282 -3.65 -19.30 10.03
CA ARG A 282 -2.92 -18.67 11.16
C ARG A 282 -1.56 -18.15 10.70
N PRO A 283 -1.38 -16.83 10.58
CA PRO A 283 -0.07 -16.26 10.30
C PRO A 283 0.88 -16.50 11.49
N ARG A 284 2.12 -16.91 11.17
CA ARG A 284 3.20 -17.13 12.14
C ARG A 284 4.37 -16.22 11.80
N LEU A 285 5.14 -15.82 12.78
CA LEU A 285 6.32 -14.98 12.55
C LEU A 285 7.34 -15.64 11.58
N ALA A 286 7.39 -16.98 11.56
CA ALA A 286 8.19 -17.72 10.59
C ALA A 286 7.80 -17.44 9.13
N ILE A 287 6.52 -17.13 8.86
CA ILE A 287 6.06 -16.74 7.52
C ILE A 287 6.60 -15.35 7.16
N LEU A 288 6.60 -14.43 8.12
CA LEU A 288 7.17 -13.10 7.93
C LEU A 288 8.66 -13.20 7.63
N LEU A 289 9.38 -14.02 8.41
CA LEU A 289 10.80 -14.30 8.17
C LEU A 289 11.04 -14.85 6.76
N GLY A 290 10.31 -15.88 6.36
CA GLY A 290 10.42 -16.47 5.02
C GLY A 290 10.11 -15.48 3.91
N ALA A 291 9.03 -14.71 4.06
CA ALA A 291 8.64 -13.69 3.08
C ALA A 291 9.69 -12.56 2.97
N ALA A 292 10.25 -12.09 4.11
CA ALA A 292 11.31 -11.10 4.14
C ALA A 292 12.60 -11.61 3.48
N SER A 293 12.95 -12.89 3.73
CA SER A 293 14.13 -13.52 3.09
C SER A 293 13.95 -13.65 1.59
N VAL A 294 12.79 -14.13 1.12
CA VAL A 294 12.49 -14.25 -0.31
C VAL A 294 12.48 -12.87 -0.98
N PHE A 295 11.93 -11.85 -0.30
CA PHE A 295 11.96 -10.48 -0.76
C PHE A 295 13.40 -9.96 -0.92
N GLY A 296 14.24 -10.15 0.10
CA GLY A 296 15.65 -9.73 0.07
C GLY A 296 16.43 -10.43 -1.05
N ILE A 297 16.27 -11.74 -1.20
CA ILE A 297 16.89 -12.53 -2.29
C ILE A 297 16.37 -12.05 -3.65
N GLY A 298 15.04 -11.84 -3.78
CA GLY A 298 14.44 -11.36 -5.01
C GLY A 298 14.97 -10.00 -5.44
N CYS A 299 15.11 -9.05 -4.49
CA CYS A 299 15.71 -7.75 -4.77
C CYS A 299 17.21 -7.86 -5.15
N ALA A 300 17.98 -8.69 -4.44
CA ALA A 300 19.39 -8.92 -4.75
C ALA A 300 19.59 -9.53 -6.14
N LEU A 301 18.80 -10.56 -6.48
CA LEU A 301 18.82 -11.15 -7.83
C LEU A 301 18.30 -10.16 -8.88
N GLY A 302 17.22 -9.43 -8.59
CA GLY A 302 16.69 -8.39 -9.47
C GLY A 302 17.71 -7.32 -9.82
N ALA A 303 18.58 -6.94 -8.87
CA ALA A 303 19.64 -5.96 -9.07
C ALA A 303 20.69 -6.40 -10.11
N VAL A 304 20.95 -7.69 -10.27
CA VAL A 304 21.95 -8.24 -11.21
C VAL A 304 21.36 -8.74 -12.52
N MET A 305 20.05 -8.63 -12.73
CA MET A 305 19.42 -9.09 -13.98
C MET A 305 19.95 -8.33 -15.19
N PRO A 306 20.28 -9.06 -16.28
CA PRO A 306 20.91 -8.47 -17.47
C PRO A 306 19.90 -7.76 -18.37
N ASN A 307 18.61 -8.12 -18.31
CA ASN A 307 17.60 -7.57 -19.20
C ASN A 307 16.24 -7.41 -18.47
N ALA A 308 15.36 -6.62 -19.05
CA ALA A 308 14.05 -6.29 -18.48
C ALA A 308 13.10 -7.49 -18.36
N VAL A 309 13.23 -8.52 -19.22
CA VAL A 309 12.36 -9.71 -19.15
C VAL A 309 12.69 -10.51 -17.90
N MET A 310 13.96 -10.81 -17.67
CA MET A 310 14.40 -11.52 -16.46
C MET A 310 14.11 -10.71 -15.20
N PHE A 311 14.28 -9.39 -15.26
CA PHE A 311 13.89 -8.48 -14.17
C PHE A 311 12.38 -8.57 -13.90
N GLY A 312 11.54 -8.59 -14.94
CA GLY A 312 10.10 -8.77 -14.83
C GLY A 312 9.72 -10.06 -14.10
N VAL A 313 10.40 -11.17 -14.39
CA VAL A 313 10.21 -12.45 -13.67
C VAL A 313 10.55 -12.28 -12.18
N MET A 314 11.65 -11.59 -11.85
CA MET A 314 12.02 -11.31 -10.45
C MET A 314 10.99 -10.41 -9.78
N LEU A 315 10.41 -9.44 -10.48
CA LEU A 315 9.37 -8.56 -9.94
C LEU A 315 8.12 -9.34 -9.51
N VAL A 316 7.76 -10.44 -10.18
CA VAL A 316 6.66 -11.31 -9.71
C VAL A 316 7.00 -11.89 -8.33
N ALA A 317 8.21 -12.42 -8.14
CA ALA A 317 8.63 -12.98 -6.86
C ALA A 317 8.74 -11.90 -5.76
N ILE A 318 9.29 -10.74 -6.11
CA ILE A 318 9.41 -9.57 -5.21
C ILE A 318 8.00 -9.10 -4.79
N GLY A 319 7.08 -8.92 -5.74
CA GLY A 319 5.71 -8.51 -5.45
C GLY A 319 4.96 -9.52 -4.60
N ALA A 320 5.11 -10.81 -4.89
CA ALA A 320 4.46 -11.89 -4.13
C ALA A 320 4.98 -11.96 -2.68
N SER A 321 6.29 -11.88 -2.49
CA SER A 321 6.90 -11.90 -1.15
C SER A 321 6.57 -10.65 -0.34
N ALA A 322 6.64 -9.46 -0.93
CA ALA A 322 6.28 -8.19 -0.30
C ALA A 322 4.82 -8.19 0.17
N GLN A 323 3.90 -8.65 -0.68
CA GLN A 323 2.49 -8.66 -0.34
C GLN A 323 2.14 -9.77 0.68
N THR A 324 2.79 -10.93 0.58
CA THR A 324 2.68 -11.98 1.60
C THR A 324 3.16 -11.46 2.95
N PHE A 325 4.28 -10.73 2.98
CA PHE A 325 4.83 -10.14 4.19
C PHE A 325 3.85 -9.13 4.81
N THR A 326 3.40 -8.13 4.03
CA THR A 326 2.53 -7.06 4.54
C THR A 326 1.17 -7.60 5.02
N THR A 327 0.54 -8.49 4.25
CA THR A 327 -0.74 -9.11 4.62
C THR A 327 -0.60 -9.98 5.87
N SER A 328 0.46 -10.79 5.93
CA SER A 328 0.72 -11.66 7.10
C SER A 328 1.07 -10.84 8.35
N THR A 329 1.80 -9.74 8.21
CA THR A 329 2.10 -8.81 9.32
C THR A 329 0.82 -8.20 9.87
N ASN A 330 -0.05 -7.68 9.00
CA ASN A 330 -1.34 -7.12 9.41
C ASN A 330 -2.20 -8.14 10.16
N SER A 331 -2.33 -9.35 9.62
CA SER A 331 -3.09 -10.43 10.24
C SER A 331 -2.47 -10.89 11.57
N LEU A 332 -1.14 -11.03 11.64
CA LEU A 332 -0.44 -11.42 12.87
C LEU A 332 -0.67 -10.40 13.98
N VAL A 333 -0.49 -9.12 13.69
CA VAL A 333 -0.69 -8.03 14.65
C VAL A 333 -2.14 -8.02 15.16
N GLN A 334 -3.12 -8.16 14.27
CA GLN A 334 -4.54 -8.17 14.67
C GLN A 334 -4.90 -9.37 15.57
N ILE A 335 -4.40 -10.57 15.27
CA ILE A 335 -4.71 -11.79 16.02
C ILE A 335 -3.94 -11.85 17.34
N SER A 336 -2.70 -11.36 17.36
CA SER A 336 -1.84 -11.39 18.55
C SER A 336 -2.16 -10.29 19.55
N THR A 337 -3.00 -9.31 19.19
CA THR A 337 -3.34 -8.18 20.06
C THR A 337 -4.66 -8.42 20.79
N GLU A 338 -4.68 -8.16 22.09
CA GLU A 338 -5.89 -8.22 22.93
C GLU A 338 -6.97 -7.27 22.39
N PRO A 339 -8.27 -7.67 22.46
CA PRO A 339 -9.36 -6.86 21.91
C PRO A 339 -9.37 -5.40 22.40
N ALA A 340 -9.07 -5.17 23.69
CA ALA A 340 -9.03 -3.84 24.30
C ALA A 340 -7.92 -2.92 23.74
N MET A 341 -6.80 -3.49 23.24
CA MET A 341 -5.65 -2.76 22.72
C MET A 341 -5.56 -2.77 21.21
N ARG A 342 -6.42 -3.57 20.53
CA ARG A 342 -6.34 -3.82 19.08
C ARG A 342 -6.40 -2.55 18.25
N GLY A 343 -7.31 -1.63 18.55
CA GLY A 343 -7.44 -0.36 17.81
C GLY A 343 -6.18 0.49 17.87
N ARG A 344 -5.53 0.57 19.05
CA ARG A 344 -4.31 1.34 19.26
C ARG A 344 -3.11 0.74 18.53
N VAL A 345 -2.97 -0.59 18.59
CA VAL A 345 -1.88 -1.31 17.91
C VAL A 345 -2.04 -1.25 16.39
N ILE A 346 -3.28 -1.34 15.87
CA ILE A 346 -3.57 -1.13 14.45
C ILE A 346 -3.24 0.30 14.02
N ALA A 347 -3.53 1.30 14.85
CA ALA A 347 -3.14 2.69 14.55
C ALA A 347 -1.62 2.85 14.44
N ILE A 348 -0.84 2.19 15.31
CA ILE A 348 0.63 2.17 15.22
C ILE A 348 1.10 1.47 13.94
N LEU A 349 0.50 0.33 13.60
CA LEU A 349 0.81 -0.40 12.36
C LEU A 349 0.55 0.45 11.12
N LEU A 350 -0.57 1.15 11.07
CA LEU A 350 -0.91 2.06 9.97
C LEU A 350 0.04 3.26 9.90
N ALA A 351 0.39 3.84 11.06
CA ALA A 351 1.36 4.92 11.13
C ALA A 351 2.74 4.50 10.60
N ILE A 352 3.20 3.30 10.92
CA ILE A 352 4.43 2.74 10.36
C ILE A 352 4.26 2.54 8.85
N PHE A 353 3.17 1.91 8.40
CA PHE A 353 2.95 1.61 6.99
C PHE A 353 2.89 2.87 6.10
N LEU A 354 2.21 3.93 6.57
CA LEU A 354 2.08 5.19 5.84
C LEU A 354 3.32 6.09 5.99
N GLY A 355 3.95 6.07 7.18
CA GLY A 355 5.06 6.98 7.51
C GLY A 355 6.43 6.51 7.03
N THR A 356 6.59 5.25 6.68
CA THR A 356 7.89 4.72 6.28
C THR A 356 8.29 5.14 4.86
N THR A 357 7.35 5.17 3.92
CA THR A 357 7.60 5.59 2.53
C THR A 357 8.17 7.02 2.44
N PRO A 358 7.59 8.04 3.10
CA PRO A 358 8.16 9.39 3.09
C PRO A 358 9.59 9.49 3.61
N LEU A 359 9.96 8.62 4.54
CA LEU A 359 11.30 8.62 5.12
C LEU A 359 12.31 7.88 4.22
N GLY A 360 11.89 6.77 3.63
CA GLY A 360 12.78 5.89 2.89
C GLY A 360 12.93 6.25 1.42
N ALA A 361 11.89 6.74 0.77
CA ALA A 361 11.90 6.98 -0.67
C ALA A 361 13.00 7.97 -1.12
N PRO A 362 13.23 9.13 -0.47
CA PRO A 362 14.33 10.02 -0.85
C PRO A 362 15.71 9.38 -0.67
N VAL A 363 15.87 8.57 0.39
CA VAL A 363 17.16 7.88 0.65
C VAL A 363 17.43 6.84 -0.43
N VAL A 364 16.42 6.05 -0.80
CA VAL A 364 16.53 5.05 -1.88
C VAL A 364 16.82 5.73 -3.21
N GLY A 365 16.12 6.84 -3.50
CA GLY A 365 16.35 7.65 -4.69
C GLY A 365 17.78 8.22 -4.74
N TRP A 366 18.25 8.78 -3.63
CA TRP A 366 19.63 9.30 -3.51
C TRP A 366 20.69 8.22 -3.75
N VAL A 367 20.48 7.02 -3.21
CA VAL A 367 21.38 5.89 -3.46
C VAL A 367 21.39 5.52 -4.94
N ALA A 368 20.23 5.51 -5.60
CA ALA A 368 20.15 5.25 -7.04
C ALA A 368 20.90 6.28 -7.87
N ASP A 369 20.77 7.56 -7.54
CA ASP A 369 21.43 8.67 -8.24
C ASP A 369 22.95 8.70 -7.99
N ARG A 370 23.37 8.40 -6.76
CA ARG A 370 24.78 8.51 -6.36
C ARG A 370 25.65 7.34 -6.85
N PHE A 371 25.09 6.13 -6.89
CA PHE A 371 25.83 4.93 -7.24
C PHE A 371 25.41 4.37 -8.60
N CYS A 372 24.25 3.74 -8.67
CA CYS A 372 23.57 3.36 -9.93
C CYS A 372 22.16 2.81 -9.63
N PRO A 373 21.26 2.69 -10.64
CA PRO A 373 19.91 2.14 -10.47
C PRO A 373 19.84 0.80 -9.74
N ARG A 374 20.81 -0.07 -9.93
CA ARG A 374 20.89 -1.40 -9.31
C ARG A 374 21.05 -1.35 -7.79
N TRP A 375 21.70 -0.30 -7.26
CA TRP A 375 21.88 -0.12 -5.83
C TRP A 375 20.58 0.27 -5.11
N ALA A 376 19.61 0.85 -5.80
CA ALA A 376 18.27 1.05 -5.22
C ALA A 376 17.65 -0.30 -4.81
N LEU A 377 17.75 -1.32 -5.68
CA LEU A 377 17.33 -2.69 -5.33
C LEU A 377 18.24 -3.31 -4.26
N GLY A 378 19.52 -2.95 -4.23
CA GLY A 378 20.46 -3.33 -3.16
C GLY A 378 19.99 -2.86 -1.78
N VAL A 379 19.46 -1.63 -1.67
CA VAL A 379 18.82 -1.12 -0.44
C VAL A 379 17.59 -1.94 -0.08
N GLY A 380 16.74 -2.27 -1.08
CA GLY A 380 15.63 -3.17 -0.91
C GLY A 380 16.03 -4.55 -0.39
N ALA A 381 17.10 -5.13 -0.95
CA ALA A 381 17.67 -6.40 -0.51
C ALA A 381 18.19 -6.33 0.94
N ALA A 382 18.95 -5.28 1.27
CA ALA A 382 19.45 -5.05 2.63
C ALA A 382 18.31 -4.93 3.63
N SER A 383 17.23 -4.24 3.29
CA SER A 383 16.04 -4.13 4.15
C SER A 383 15.36 -5.47 4.40
N GLY A 384 15.24 -6.30 3.35
CA GLY A 384 14.71 -7.66 3.44
C GLY A 384 15.54 -8.56 4.35
N PHE A 385 16.86 -8.55 4.18
CA PHE A 385 17.77 -9.32 5.03
C PHE A 385 17.84 -8.79 6.46
N ALA A 386 17.82 -7.48 6.68
CA ALA A 386 17.75 -6.89 8.02
C ALA A 386 16.45 -7.29 8.74
N ALA A 387 15.31 -7.23 8.05
CA ALA A 387 14.04 -7.69 8.59
C ALA A 387 14.06 -9.20 8.89
N ALA A 388 14.63 -10.01 7.99
CA ALA A 388 14.80 -11.44 8.22
C ALA A 388 15.70 -11.73 9.46
N LEU A 389 16.77 -10.97 9.63
CA LEU A 389 17.64 -11.07 10.80
C LEU A 389 16.88 -10.73 12.10
N VAL A 390 16.07 -9.68 12.11
CA VAL A 390 15.21 -9.34 13.28
C VAL A 390 14.26 -10.48 13.61
N GLY A 391 13.61 -11.08 12.61
CA GLY A 391 12.73 -12.23 12.78
C GLY A 391 13.46 -13.46 13.31
N LEU A 392 14.66 -13.73 12.79
CA LEU A 392 15.51 -14.84 13.23
C LEU A 392 15.98 -14.66 14.68
N LEU A 393 16.49 -13.48 15.02
CA LEU A 393 16.92 -13.14 16.38
C LEU A 393 15.77 -13.30 17.39
N TYR A 394 14.56 -12.90 17.01
CA TYR A 394 13.39 -13.13 17.86
C TYR A 394 13.10 -14.63 18.05
N LEU A 395 13.12 -15.43 16.97
CA LEU A 395 12.85 -16.87 17.06
C LEU A 395 13.91 -17.60 17.90
N VAL A 396 15.17 -17.23 17.77
CA VAL A 396 16.27 -17.82 18.56
C VAL A 396 16.14 -17.42 20.04
N ARG A 397 15.87 -16.13 20.32
CA ARG A 397 15.93 -15.58 21.68
C ARG A 397 14.69 -15.91 22.54
N HIS A 398 13.50 -16.00 21.88
CA HIS A 398 12.21 -16.11 22.60
C HIS A 398 11.44 -17.39 22.29
N ARG A 399 11.83 -18.17 21.30
CA ARG A 399 11.13 -19.37 20.87
C ARG A 399 12.01 -20.62 20.82
N ASN A 400 13.22 -20.57 21.37
CA ASN A 400 14.16 -21.70 21.41
C ASN A 400 14.19 -22.48 20.08
N LEU A 401 14.45 -21.77 18.99
CA LEU A 401 14.57 -22.40 17.68
C LEU A 401 15.74 -23.41 17.72
N ARG A 402 15.43 -24.70 17.81
CA ARG A 402 16.43 -25.77 17.72
C ARG A 402 16.36 -26.37 16.33
N ILE A 403 17.47 -26.28 15.61
CA ILE A 403 17.64 -26.94 14.30
C ILE A 403 18.19 -28.32 14.57
N HIS A 404 17.38 -29.35 14.41
CA HIS A 404 17.84 -30.75 14.52
C HIS A 404 18.19 -31.27 13.13
N LEU A 405 19.46 -31.45 12.85
CA LEU A 405 19.94 -32.17 11.68
C LEU A 405 19.83 -33.68 11.96
N ARG A 406 18.75 -34.30 11.55
CA ARG A 406 18.60 -35.76 11.62
C ARG A 406 18.50 -36.30 10.21
N SER A 407 19.49 -37.12 9.83
CA SER A 407 19.55 -37.86 8.54
C SER A 407 19.22 -37.03 7.28
N GLY A 408 20.00 -35.98 6.98
CA GLY A 408 19.99 -35.29 5.67
C GLY A 408 18.79 -34.38 5.37
N ARG A 409 17.81 -34.24 6.27
CA ARG A 409 16.70 -33.27 6.14
C ARG A 409 16.59 -32.40 7.40
N PRO A 410 16.64 -31.05 7.28
CA PRO A 410 16.47 -30.19 8.43
C PRO A 410 15.01 -30.26 8.91
N ARG A 411 14.80 -30.70 10.15
CA ARG A 411 13.53 -30.56 10.85
C ARG A 411 13.66 -29.43 11.86
N TYR A 412 12.74 -28.49 11.80
CA TYR A 412 12.65 -27.37 12.73
C TYR A 412 11.68 -27.74 13.86
N SER A 413 12.11 -27.66 15.10
CA SER A 413 11.20 -27.65 16.25
C SER A 413 11.12 -26.23 16.80
N ILE A 414 9.92 -25.70 16.87
CA ILE A 414 9.62 -24.43 17.53
C ILE A 414 8.71 -24.80 18.69
N ASP A 415 9.07 -24.41 19.92
CA ASP A 415 8.20 -24.60 21.06
C ASP A 415 6.85 -23.94 20.80
N ALA A 416 5.76 -24.71 20.93
CA ALA A 416 4.41 -24.18 20.82
C ALA A 416 4.21 -23.07 21.87
N PRO A 417 3.44 -22.01 21.58
CA PRO A 417 3.10 -21.03 22.59
C PRO A 417 2.38 -21.79 23.72
N GLN A 418 2.93 -21.75 24.94
CA GLN A 418 2.17 -22.20 26.09
C GLN A 418 0.88 -21.34 26.13
N PRO A 419 -0.30 -21.97 26.17
CA PRO A 419 -1.52 -21.22 26.44
C PRO A 419 -1.32 -20.54 27.79
N VAL A 420 -1.52 -19.23 27.85
CA VAL A 420 -1.62 -18.52 29.13
C VAL A 420 -2.86 -19.11 29.79
N LEU A 421 -2.65 -20.06 30.68
CA LEU A 421 -3.70 -20.56 31.57
C LEU A 421 -4.07 -19.37 32.46
N HIS A 422 -5.15 -18.66 32.08
CA HIS A 422 -5.85 -17.82 33.03
C HIS A 422 -6.32 -18.75 34.14
N GLY A 423 -5.73 -18.58 35.32
CA GLY A 423 -6.10 -19.34 36.50
C GLY A 423 -7.60 -19.24 36.72
N THR A 424 -8.28 -20.36 36.56
CA THR A 424 -9.60 -20.54 37.14
C THR A 424 -9.46 -20.39 38.66
N PRO A 425 -10.20 -19.47 39.31
CA PRO A 425 -10.22 -19.43 40.77
C PRO A 425 -10.81 -20.77 41.23
N PRO A 426 -10.29 -21.33 42.37
CA PRO A 426 -10.85 -22.55 42.94
C PRO A 426 -12.30 -22.32 43.29
N LEU A 427 -13.16 -23.21 42.83
CA LEU A 427 -14.55 -23.33 43.27
C LEU A 427 -14.51 -23.65 44.78
N GLN A 428 -14.99 -22.73 45.60
CA GLN A 428 -15.44 -23.00 46.97
C GLN A 428 -16.92 -23.35 46.96
#